data_675cae020a6d405469cb56fbea6f1b06
#
_entry.id   675cae020a6d405469cb56fbea6f1b06
#
_cell.length_a   1.000
_cell.length_b   1.000
_cell.length_c   1.000
_cell.angle_alpha   90.00
_cell.angle_beta   90.00
_cell.angle_gamma   90.00
#
_symmetry.space_group_name_H-M   'P 1'
#
loop_
_entity.id
_entity.type
_entity.pdbx_description
1 polymer ?
#
loop_
_entity_poly.entity_id
_entity_poly.type
_entity_poly.pdbx_seq_one_letter_code
_entity_poly.pdbx_strand_id
1 'polypeptide(L)'
;FSMPWIDKVGGMIHCWYLGSMAGEAVTDVLSGKVNPNGKLPVTFAQRLDDYGFAQYGKEAYPGVDKQVYYKEGIFVGYRHFDTHKVKPLFPFGFGLSYTTFCYSKPRISATSLKGDGTLTVSVDIKNTGKRAGKEIVQLYIGERNPAEERPLKELKGFDKVDLQPGETQTVSFEIGKEMLSYFSAKSHDWTVDDATFDAYVCASSEDVRGRLTFDYQK
;
A
#
# COMPACT_ATOMS: atom_id res chain seq x y z
N PHE A 1 -0.22 -4.68 -18.62
CA PHE A 1 0.71 -5.30 -19.60
C PHE A 1 1.57 -6.35 -18.92
N SER A 2 1.98 -7.39 -19.63
CA SER A 2 2.87 -8.44 -19.13
C SER A 2 4.34 -8.11 -19.42
N MET A 3 5.26 -8.58 -18.55
CA MET A 3 6.69 -8.31 -18.68
C MET A 3 7.50 -9.62 -18.69
N PRO A 4 7.36 -10.49 -19.72
CA PRO A 4 8.05 -11.78 -19.76
C PRO A 4 9.59 -11.65 -19.88
N TRP A 5 10.06 -10.45 -20.10
CA TRP A 5 11.46 -10.08 -20.24
C TRP A 5 12.10 -9.54 -18.95
N ILE A 6 11.32 -9.39 -17.85
CA ILE A 6 11.76 -8.67 -16.64
C ILE A 6 13.05 -9.25 -16.03
N ASP A 7 13.22 -10.56 -16.07
CA ASP A 7 14.42 -11.23 -15.55
C ASP A 7 15.66 -11.05 -16.43
N LYS A 8 15.51 -10.44 -17.61
CA LYS A 8 16.60 -10.21 -18.58
C LYS A 8 17.15 -8.78 -18.55
N VAL A 9 16.62 -7.91 -17.69
CA VAL A 9 17.02 -6.52 -17.57
C VAL A 9 17.60 -6.23 -16.18
N GLY A 10 18.62 -5.38 -16.12
CA GLY A 10 19.28 -5.00 -14.86
C GLY A 10 18.50 -3.98 -14.02
N GLY A 11 17.52 -3.30 -14.62
CA GLY A 11 16.67 -2.31 -13.96
C GLY A 11 15.55 -1.84 -14.86
N MET A 12 14.51 -1.30 -14.24
CA MET A 12 13.34 -0.75 -14.92
C MET A 12 12.91 0.56 -14.26
N ILE A 13 12.62 1.56 -15.09
CA ILE A 13 11.99 2.81 -14.65
C ILE A 13 10.62 2.90 -15.31
N HIS A 14 9.57 2.96 -14.51
CA HIS A 14 8.21 3.18 -14.98
C HIS A 14 7.88 4.66 -14.86
N CYS A 15 7.75 5.33 -15.99
CA CYS A 15 7.65 6.79 -16.06
C CYS A 15 6.23 7.32 -16.26
N TRP A 16 5.22 6.46 -16.38
CA TRP A 16 3.84 6.87 -16.71
C TRP A 16 3.79 7.78 -17.95
N TYR A 17 2.96 8.81 -17.92
CA TYR A 17 2.86 9.82 -18.97
C TYR A 17 3.68 11.03 -18.60
N LEU A 18 4.86 11.15 -19.16
CA LEU A 18 5.76 12.28 -18.95
C LEU A 18 5.32 13.49 -19.81
N GLY A 19 5.47 14.68 -19.22
CA GLY A 19 5.28 15.95 -19.92
C GLY A 19 6.48 16.36 -20.77
N SER A 20 6.55 17.64 -21.10
CA SER A 20 7.59 18.23 -21.96
C SER A 20 9.03 18.06 -21.44
N MET A 21 9.22 17.91 -20.11
CA MET A 21 10.54 17.71 -19.48
C MET A 21 10.93 16.24 -19.33
N ALA A 22 10.31 15.34 -20.09
CA ALA A 22 10.51 13.88 -20.01
C ALA A 22 11.99 13.47 -20.12
N GLY A 23 12.70 14.00 -21.09
CA GLY A 23 14.11 13.68 -21.33
C GLY A 23 15.01 14.05 -20.15
N GLU A 24 14.83 15.25 -19.60
CA GLU A 24 15.59 15.73 -18.45
C GLU A 24 15.28 14.90 -17.20
N ALA A 25 14.01 14.67 -16.89
CA ALA A 25 13.58 13.89 -15.71
C ALA A 25 14.15 12.46 -15.72
N VAL A 26 14.08 11.77 -16.86
CA VAL A 26 14.64 10.42 -17.02
C VAL A 26 16.16 10.44 -16.91
N THR A 27 16.83 11.40 -17.56
CA THR A 27 18.30 11.54 -17.52
C THR A 27 18.80 11.82 -16.11
N ASP A 28 18.11 12.68 -15.35
CA ASP A 28 18.46 13.03 -13.98
C ASP A 28 18.38 11.80 -13.04
N VAL A 29 17.39 10.94 -13.23
CA VAL A 29 17.30 9.68 -12.48
C VAL A 29 18.40 8.72 -12.94
N LEU A 30 18.57 8.47 -14.24
CA LEU A 30 19.55 7.52 -14.77
C LEU A 30 21.00 7.90 -14.41
N SER A 31 21.33 9.19 -14.46
CA SER A 31 22.65 9.69 -14.07
C SER A 31 22.88 9.68 -12.56
N GLY A 32 21.84 9.46 -11.76
CA GLY A 32 21.89 9.55 -10.31
C GLY A 32 21.94 10.98 -9.75
N LYS A 33 21.71 12.01 -10.58
CA LYS A 33 21.56 13.39 -10.13
C LYS A 33 20.36 13.53 -9.20
N VAL A 34 19.27 12.82 -9.51
CA VAL A 34 18.07 12.70 -8.67
C VAL A 34 17.92 11.26 -8.19
N ASN A 35 17.70 11.10 -6.88
CA ASN A 35 17.38 9.81 -6.30
C ASN A 35 15.88 9.52 -6.48
N PRO A 36 15.48 8.40 -7.15
CA PRO A 36 14.08 8.05 -7.34
C PRO A 36 13.39 7.80 -5.99
N ASN A 37 12.16 8.24 -5.87
CA ASN A 37 11.38 8.13 -4.64
C ASN A 37 9.88 7.91 -4.89
N GLY A 38 9.50 7.56 -6.11
CA GLY A 38 8.14 7.22 -6.48
C GLY A 38 7.76 5.81 -6.02
N LYS A 39 6.52 5.63 -5.60
CA LYS A 39 5.94 4.33 -5.30
C LYS A 39 4.80 4.04 -6.27
N LEU A 40 4.62 2.77 -6.65
CA LEU A 40 3.57 2.36 -7.57
C LEU A 40 2.18 2.56 -6.93
N PRO A 41 1.27 3.31 -7.57
CA PRO A 41 -0.10 3.48 -7.10
C PRO A 41 -1.04 2.36 -7.57
N VAL A 42 -0.49 1.30 -8.15
CA VAL A 42 -1.20 0.12 -8.66
C VAL A 42 -0.38 -1.14 -8.40
N THR A 43 -1.03 -2.29 -8.41
CA THR A 43 -0.38 -3.60 -8.37
C THR A 43 -0.13 -4.08 -9.80
N PHE A 44 1.08 -4.50 -10.12
CA PHE A 44 1.40 -5.16 -11.38
C PHE A 44 1.34 -6.67 -11.20
N ALA A 45 0.42 -7.31 -11.89
CA ALA A 45 0.30 -8.76 -11.91
C ALA A 45 1.41 -9.42 -12.75
N GLN A 46 1.70 -10.68 -12.50
CA GLN A 46 2.58 -11.47 -13.36
C GLN A 46 1.88 -11.81 -14.68
N ARG A 47 0.57 -12.08 -14.61
CA ARG A 47 -0.29 -12.43 -15.75
C ARG A 47 -1.63 -11.72 -15.66
N LEU A 48 -2.33 -11.58 -16.77
CA LEU A 48 -3.67 -11.00 -16.81
C LEU A 48 -4.66 -11.76 -15.93
N ASP A 49 -4.53 -13.09 -15.90
CA ASP A 49 -5.42 -13.98 -15.14
C ASP A 49 -5.25 -13.85 -13.60
N ASP A 50 -4.20 -13.17 -13.16
CA ASP A 50 -3.97 -12.94 -11.72
C ASP A 50 -4.82 -11.78 -11.15
N TYR A 51 -5.46 -10.99 -12.01
CA TYR A 51 -6.36 -9.92 -11.55
C TYR A 51 -7.74 -10.47 -11.16
N GLY A 52 -8.36 -9.86 -10.13
CA GLY A 52 -9.65 -10.30 -9.59
C GLY A 52 -10.78 -10.41 -10.61
N PHE A 53 -10.81 -9.55 -11.61
CA PHE A 53 -11.82 -9.59 -12.66
C PHE A 53 -11.69 -10.82 -13.57
N ALA A 54 -10.50 -11.40 -13.72
CA ALA A 54 -10.25 -12.48 -14.69
C ALA A 54 -11.08 -13.74 -14.42
N GLN A 55 -11.39 -14.04 -13.15
CA GLN A 55 -12.22 -15.17 -12.75
C GLN A 55 -13.68 -15.07 -13.26
N TYR A 56 -14.14 -13.86 -13.62
CA TYR A 56 -15.50 -13.61 -14.09
C TYR A 56 -15.62 -13.60 -15.63
N GLY A 57 -14.50 -13.86 -16.34
CA GLY A 57 -14.46 -14.00 -17.78
C GLY A 57 -14.85 -12.74 -18.56
N LYS A 58 -15.42 -12.94 -19.76
CA LYS A 58 -15.71 -11.86 -20.71
C LYS A 58 -16.67 -10.80 -20.18
N GLU A 59 -17.58 -11.14 -19.29
CA GLU A 59 -18.53 -10.17 -18.71
C GLU A 59 -17.82 -9.09 -17.89
N ALA A 60 -16.73 -9.44 -17.19
CA ALA A 60 -15.93 -8.48 -16.44
C ALA A 60 -14.89 -7.77 -17.33
N TYR A 61 -14.27 -8.51 -18.28
CA TYR A 61 -13.32 -7.92 -19.21
C TYR A 61 -13.19 -8.78 -20.50
N PRO A 62 -13.27 -8.19 -21.69
CA PRO A 62 -13.44 -6.76 -22.04
C PRO A 62 -14.90 -6.29 -22.01
N GLY A 63 -15.84 -7.12 -21.63
CA GLY A 63 -17.27 -6.86 -21.64
C GLY A 63 -18.01 -7.65 -22.72
N VAL A 64 -19.34 -7.70 -22.60
CA VAL A 64 -20.28 -8.33 -23.54
C VAL A 64 -21.36 -7.30 -23.88
N ASP A 65 -21.72 -7.19 -25.13
CA ASP A 65 -22.79 -6.27 -25.62
C ASP A 65 -22.63 -4.82 -25.12
N LYS A 66 -21.40 -4.31 -25.12
CA LYS A 66 -21.03 -2.97 -24.65
C LYS A 66 -21.26 -2.75 -23.15
N GLN A 67 -21.39 -3.83 -22.39
CA GLN A 67 -21.52 -3.78 -20.92
C GLN A 67 -20.33 -4.45 -20.27
N VAL A 68 -19.87 -3.90 -19.15
CA VAL A 68 -18.81 -4.41 -18.29
C VAL A 68 -19.35 -4.48 -16.87
N TYR A 69 -19.20 -5.64 -16.23
CA TYR A 69 -19.67 -5.87 -14.88
C TYR A 69 -18.50 -5.95 -13.90
N TYR A 70 -18.47 -5.05 -12.91
CA TYR A 70 -17.45 -5.04 -11.85
C TYR A 70 -17.78 -6.07 -10.76
N LYS A 71 -17.69 -7.34 -11.12
CA LYS A 71 -18.09 -8.47 -10.25
C LYS A 71 -17.11 -8.73 -9.10
N GLU A 72 -15.90 -8.19 -9.17
CA GLU A 72 -14.90 -8.28 -8.11
C GLU A 72 -15.21 -7.44 -6.87
N GLY A 73 -16.22 -6.54 -6.96
CA GLY A 73 -16.65 -5.70 -5.85
C GLY A 73 -15.49 -4.84 -5.30
N ILE A 74 -15.27 -4.94 -3.98
CA ILE A 74 -14.20 -4.17 -3.30
C ILE A 74 -12.80 -4.77 -3.46
N PHE A 75 -12.69 -5.99 -4.03
CA PHE A 75 -11.41 -6.70 -4.18
C PHE A 75 -10.70 -6.31 -5.47
N VAL A 76 -10.25 -5.04 -5.52
CA VAL A 76 -9.51 -4.47 -6.64
C VAL A 76 -8.06 -4.20 -6.22
N GLY A 77 -7.10 -4.39 -7.14
CA GLY A 77 -5.69 -4.12 -6.91
C GLY A 77 -5.13 -4.93 -5.73
N TYR A 78 -4.31 -4.30 -4.87
CA TYR A 78 -3.67 -4.97 -3.74
C TYR A 78 -4.67 -5.65 -2.79
N ARG A 79 -5.90 -5.16 -2.67
CA ARG A 79 -6.94 -5.78 -1.84
C ARG A 79 -7.24 -7.20 -2.30
N HIS A 80 -7.31 -7.42 -3.63
CA HIS A 80 -7.44 -8.75 -4.21
C HIS A 80 -6.19 -9.60 -3.96
N PHE A 81 -5.01 -9.07 -4.33
CA PHE A 81 -3.75 -9.81 -4.25
C PHE A 81 -3.43 -10.25 -2.82
N ASP A 82 -3.58 -9.36 -1.85
CA ASP A 82 -3.32 -9.66 -0.44
C ASP A 82 -4.32 -10.66 0.14
N THR A 83 -5.63 -10.46 -0.12
CA THR A 83 -6.69 -11.28 0.46
C THR A 83 -6.70 -12.70 -0.11
N HIS A 84 -6.50 -12.84 -1.42
CA HIS A 84 -6.49 -14.13 -2.09
C HIS A 84 -5.09 -14.75 -2.20
N LYS A 85 -4.08 -14.10 -1.60
CA LYS A 85 -2.68 -14.58 -1.58
C LYS A 85 -2.10 -14.82 -2.99
N VAL A 86 -2.47 -13.97 -3.93
CA VAL A 86 -1.93 -13.97 -5.29
C VAL A 86 -0.63 -13.16 -5.28
N LYS A 87 0.47 -13.76 -5.73
CA LYS A 87 1.76 -13.08 -5.76
C LYS A 87 1.84 -12.10 -6.93
N PRO A 88 1.96 -10.79 -6.70
CA PRO A 88 2.14 -9.81 -7.77
C PRO A 88 3.55 -9.87 -8.37
N LEU A 89 3.73 -9.26 -9.54
CA LEU A 89 5.05 -8.96 -10.11
C LEU A 89 5.68 -7.78 -9.34
N PHE A 90 4.92 -6.70 -9.17
CA PHE A 90 5.26 -5.56 -8.30
C PHE A 90 4.04 -5.19 -7.47
N PRO A 91 4.16 -5.19 -6.14
CA PRO A 91 3.04 -4.85 -5.26
C PRO A 91 2.70 -3.36 -5.31
N PHE A 92 1.49 -3.01 -4.92
CA PHE A 92 1.11 -1.63 -4.64
C PHE A 92 2.06 -0.99 -3.62
N GLY A 93 2.45 0.25 -3.84
CA GLY A 93 3.36 0.96 -2.96
C GLY A 93 4.84 0.58 -3.14
N PHE A 94 5.19 -0.32 -4.07
CA PHE A 94 6.58 -0.68 -4.35
C PHE A 94 7.33 0.45 -5.07
N GLY A 95 8.61 0.59 -4.73
CA GLY A 95 9.54 1.49 -5.41
C GLY A 95 10.91 1.43 -4.76
N LEU A 96 11.96 1.51 -5.57
CA LEU A 96 13.36 1.46 -5.15
C LEU A 96 13.95 2.86 -5.00
N SER A 97 15.06 2.94 -4.28
CA SER A 97 15.86 4.15 -4.07
C SER A 97 17.34 3.84 -4.29
N TYR A 98 18.16 4.85 -4.56
CA TYR A 98 19.62 4.74 -4.59
C TYR A 98 20.26 4.80 -3.20
N THR A 99 19.44 4.82 -2.14
CA THR A 99 19.84 4.67 -0.75
C THR A 99 19.03 3.58 -0.08
N THR A 100 19.33 3.28 1.17
CA THR A 100 18.64 2.25 1.96
C THR A 100 18.07 2.85 3.22
N PHE A 101 16.91 2.33 3.64
CA PHE A 101 16.21 2.77 4.85
C PHE A 101 16.03 1.61 5.82
N CYS A 102 16.21 1.91 7.11
CA CYS A 102 15.91 1.00 8.20
C CYS A 102 14.71 1.51 8.97
N TYR A 103 13.78 0.61 9.24
CA TYR A 103 12.61 0.85 10.08
C TYR A 103 12.88 0.31 11.48
N SER A 104 12.64 1.11 12.52
CA SER A 104 12.65 0.61 13.90
C SER A 104 11.46 -0.31 14.16
N LYS A 105 11.42 -0.95 15.33
CA LYS A 105 10.21 -1.64 15.80
C LYS A 105 9.09 -0.60 15.98
N PRO A 106 7.93 -0.74 15.31
CA PRO A 106 6.82 0.18 15.49
C PRO A 106 6.32 0.19 16.95
N ARG A 107 5.76 1.31 17.36
CA ARG A 107 5.19 1.56 18.68
C ARG A 107 3.72 1.96 18.54
N ILE A 108 2.91 1.63 19.52
CA ILE A 108 1.51 2.04 19.62
C ILE A 108 1.27 2.68 20.98
N SER A 109 0.52 3.76 21.02
CA SER A 109 0.27 4.53 22.24
C SER A 109 -0.69 3.81 23.22
N ALA A 110 -1.59 2.99 22.71
CA ALA A 110 -2.53 2.19 23.48
C ALA A 110 -2.90 0.91 22.73
N THR A 111 -3.29 -0.13 23.45
CA THR A 111 -3.77 -1.40 22.89
C THR A 111 -5.30 -1.47 22.81
N SER A 112 -6.00 -0.41 23.19
CA SER A 112 -7.46 -0.31 23.12
C SER A 112 -7.86 1.10 22.72
N LEU A 113 -8.79 1.21 21.81
CA LEU A 113 -9.43 2.43 21.32
C LEU A 113 -10.92 2.37 21.64
N LYS A 114 -11.48 3.42 22.25
CA LYS A 114 -12.89 3.46 22.64
C LYS A 114 -13.61 4.64 22.02
N GLY A 115 -14.79 4.38 21.46
CA GLY A 115 -15.69 5.39 20.90
C GLY A 115 -15.00 6.28 19.88
N ASP A 116 -15.01 7.58 20.11
CA ASP A 116 -14.39 8.61 19.25
C ASP A 116 -12.96 8.98 19.70
N GLY A 117 -12.33 8.18 20.56
CA GLY A 117 -10.93 8.35 20.95
C GLY A 117 -9.98 8.14 19.78
N THR A 118 -8.68 8.37 20.05
CA THR A 118 -7.61 8.11 19.07
C THR A 118 -6.44 7.36 19.71
N LEU A 119 -5.69 6.65 18.91
CA LEU A 119 -4.39 6.10 19.26
C LEU A 119 -3.37 6.42 18.17
N THR A 120 -2.08 6.41 18.55
CA THR A 120 -0.99 6.74 17.63
C THR A 120 -0.11 5.51 17.37
N VAL A 121 0.12 5.22 16.10
CA VAL A 121 1.17 4.30 15.65
C VAL A 121 2.36 5.11 15.16
N SER A 122 3.55 4.80 15.65
CA SER A 122 4.79 5.50 15.28
C SER A 122 5.93 4.54 14.96
N VAL A 123 6.84 4.97 14.09
CA VAL A 123 8.04 4.24 13.67
C VAL A 123 9.15 5.23 13.35
N ASP A 124 10.40 4.87 13.68
CA ASP A 124 11.56 5.68 13.29
C ASP A 124 12.12 5.14 11.99
N ILE A 125 12.36 6.03 11.04
CA ILE A 125 12.96 5.73 9.74
C ILE A 125 14.35 6.34 9.69
N LYS A 126 15.36 5.51 9.46
CA LYS A 126 16.75 5.94 9.34
C LYS A 126 17.26 5.71 7.92
N ASN A 127 17.88 6.69 7.32
CA ASN A 127 18.65 6.52 6.09
C ASN A 127 19.99 5.85 6.45
N THR A 128 20.17 4.61 6.07
CA THR A 128 21.40 3.81 6.33
C THR A 128 22.38 3.80 5.18
N GLY A 129 22.00 4.40 4.05
CA GLY A 129 22.88 4.49 2.88
C GLY A 129 23.74 5.76 2.88
N LYS A 130 24.37 6.01 1.72
CA LYS A 130 25.34 7.09 1.54
C LYS A 130 24.79 8.30 0.76
N ARG A 131 23.52 8.28 0.37
CA ARG A 131 22.85 9.32 -0.41
C ARG A 131 21.63 9.82 0.33
N ALA A 132 21.31 11.10 0.20
CA ALA A 132 20.02 11.62 0.58
C ALA A 132 18.91 10.92 -0.21
N GLY A 133 17.77 10.70 0.43
CA GLY A 133 16.65 10.03 -0.21
C GLY A 133 15.36 10.18 0.57
N LYS A 134 14.26 9.91 -0.15
CA LYS A 134 12.92 9.99 0.43
C LYS A 134 12.33 8.59 0.53
N GLU A 135 11.72 8.30 1.69
CA GLU A 135 10.98 7.07 1.92
C GLU A 135 9.50 7.39 2.12
N ILE A 136 8.62 6.50 1.68
CA ILE A 136 7.18 6.59 1.90
C ILE A 136 6.78 5.46 2.83
N VAL A 137 6.47 5.82 4.06
CA VAL A 137 5.96 4.91 5.08
C VAL A 137 4.46 4.76 4.90
N GLN A 138 3.97 3.53 4.87
CA GLN A 138 2.57 3.21 4.60
C GLN A 138 1.97 2.53 5.82
N LEU A 139 0.80 2.99 6.25
CA LEU A 139 0.00 2.38 7.30
C LEU A 139 -1.19 1.66 6.67
N TYR A 140 -1.28 0.34 6.90
CA TYR A 140 -2.44 -0.45 6.55
C TYR A 140 -3.13 -0.93 7.82
N ILE A 141 -4.46 -1.04 7.78
CA ILE A 141 -5.26 -1.57 8.89
C ILE A 141 -6.15 -2.69 8.35
N GLY A 142 -6.23 -3.77 9.10
CA GLY A 142 -7.11 -4.91 8.83
C GLY A 142 -7.87 -5.33 10.09
N GLU A 143 -9.14 -5.63 9.93
CA GLU A 143 -9.97 -6.20 10.99
C GLU A 143 -9.79 -7.71 11.05
N ARG A 144 -9.70 -8.27 12.26
CA ARG A 144 -9.69 -9.72 12.46
C ARG A 144 -11.12 -10.24 12.52
N ASN A 145 -11.42 -11.25 11.69
CA ASN A 145 -12.73 -11.92 11.63
C ASN A 145 -13.89 -10.93 11.41
N PRO A 146 -13.87 -10.12 10.35
CA PRO A 146 -14.89 -9.11 10.09
C PRO A 146 -16.28 -9.73 9.91
N ALA A 147 -17.32 -9.03 10.37
CA ALA A 147 -18.71 -9.48 10.26
C ALA A 147 -19.24 -9.49 8.81
N GLU A 148 -18.71 -8.64 7.96
CA GLU A 148 -18.91 -8.62 6.51
C GLU A 148 -17.58 -8.86 5.79
N GLU A 149 -17.65 -9.39 4.57
CA GLU A 149 -16.44 -9.67 3.79
C GLU A 149 -15.64 -8.39 3.51
N ARG A 150 -14.38 -8.37 3.93
CA ARG A 150 -13.47 -7.21 3.81
C ARG A 150 -12.08 -7.64 3.34
N PRO A 151 -11.32 -6.73 2.71
CA PRO A 151 -9.93 -6.98 2.40
C PRO A 151 -9.11 -7.30 3.65
N LEU A 152 -8.07 -8.13 3.49
CA LEU A 152 -7.14 -8.47 4.57
C LEU A 152 -6.60 -7.23 5.30
N LYS A 153 -6.31 -6.19 4.54
CA LYS A 153 -5.89 -4.88 5.04
C LYS A 153 -6.15 -3.78 4.01
N GLU A 154 -6.29 -2.55 4.48
CA GLU A 154 -6.51 -1.37 3.66
C GLU A 154 -5.52 -0.27 4.02
N LEU A 155 -4.98 0.42 3.00
CA LEU A 155 -4.16 1.61 3.21
C LEU A 155 -5.01 2.70 3.87
N LYS A 156 -4.62 3.12 5.06
CA LYS A 156 -5.31 4.16 5.84
C LYS A 156 -4.48 5.42 6.02
N GLY A 157 -3.17 5.33 5.80
CA GLY A 157 -2.31 6.51 5.86
C GLY A 157 -0.96 6.26 5.19
N PHE A 158 -0.32 7.34 4.79
CA PHE A 158 1.08 7.32 4.35
C PHE A 158 1.73 8.66 4.62
N ASP A 159 3.04 8.64 4.82
CA ASP A 159 3.85 9.85 4.98
C ASP A 159 5.18 9.70 4.23
N LYS A 160 5.70 10.83 3.73
CA LYS A 160 6.93 10.87 2.95
C LYS A 160 7.98 11.69 3.68
N VAL A 161 9.02 11.03 4.13
CA VAL A 161 10.15 11.65 4.83
C VAL A 161 11.35 11.85 3.90
N ASP A 162 12.06 12.96 4.06
CA ASP A 162 13.30 13.29 3.32
C ASP A 162 14.48 13.22 4.29
N LEU A 163 15.42 12.30 4.07
CA LEU A 163 16.47 11.97 5.02
C LEU A 163 17.85 12.08 4.41
N GLN A 164 18.75 12.82 5.07
CA GLN A 164 20.18 12.81 4.79
C GLN A 164 20.81 11.48 5.23
N PRO A 165 22.00 11.11 4.71
CA PRO A 165 22.73 9.94 5.19
C PRO A 165 22.90 9.94 6.72
N GLY A 166 22.49 8.87 7.37
CA GLY A 166 22.54 8.70 8.83
C GLY A 166 21.39 9.36 9.61
N GLU A 167 20.60 10.22 8.97
CA GLU A 167 19.48 10.89 9.60
C GLU A 167 18.35 9.92 9.96
N THR A 168 17.65 10.23 11.06
CA THR A 168 16.49 9.49 11.55
C THR A 168 15.34 10.45 11.80
N GLN A 169 14.14 10.08 11.34
CA GLN A 169 12.90 10.82 11.60
C GLN A 169 11.81 9.85 12.07
N THR A 170 11.00 10.29 13.02
CA THR A 170 9.83 9.56 13.46
C THR A 170 8.63 9.92 12.58
N VAL A 171 7.97 8.90 12.07
CA VAL A 171 6.68 9.00 11.39
C VAL A 171 5.60 8.51 12.34
N SER A 172 4.49 9.26 12.42
CA SER A 172 3.37 8.95 13.31
C SER A 172 2.05 9.07 12.57
N PHE A 173 1.16 8.10 12.83
CA PHE A 173 -0.19 8.07 12.29
C PHE A 173 -1.17 8.03 13.45
N GLU A 174 -2.12 8.97 13.45
CA GLU A 174 -3.23 8.95 14.39
C GLU A 174 -4.36 8.10 13.79
N ILE A 175 -4.83 7.11 14.56
CA ILE A 175 -5.90 6.20 14.19
C ILE A 175 -7.12 6.54 15.03
N GLY A 176 -8.19 6.95 14.37
CA GLY A 176 -9.52 7.16 14.95
C GLY A 176 -10.56 6.23 14.33
N LYS A 177 -11.77 6.31 14.81
CA LYS A 177 -12.92 5.53 14.35
C LYS A 177 -13.14 5.55 12.83
N GLU A 178 -12.92 6.71 12.19
CA GLU A 178 -13.12 6.84 10.74
C GLU A 178 -12.21 5.91 9.93
N MET A 179 -10.95 5.70 10.37
CA MET A 179 -10.03 4.79 9.69
C MET A 179 -10.44 3.32 9.80
N LEU A 180 -11.22 2.97 10.83
CA LEU A 180 -11.71 1.61 11.07
C LEU A 180 -13.05 1.34 10.39
N SER A 181 -13.78 2.42 10.08
CA SER A 181 -15.13 2.34 9.53
C SER A 181 -15.16 1.76 8.11
N TYR A 182 -16.24 1.07 7.82
CA TYR A 182 -16.63 0.57 6.51
C TYR A 182 -18.09 0.85 6.21
N PHE A 183 -18.46 0.89 4.94
CA PHE A 183 -19.85 1.00 4.55
C PHE A 183 -20.49 -0.38 4.56
N SER A 184 -21.44 -0.61 5.44
CA SER A 184 -22.20 -1.86 5.53
C SER A 184 -23.33 -1.89 4.52
N ALA A 185 -23.35 -2.90 3.65
CA ALA A 185 -24.45 -3.13 2.72
C ALA A 185 -25.75 -3.52 3.43
N LYS A 186 -25.65 -4.05 4.66
CA LYS A 186 -26.84 -4.47 5.45
C LYS A 186 -27.55 -3.30 6.10
N SER A 187 -26.80 -2.37 6.71
CA SER A 187 -27.37 -1.19 7.38
C SER A 187 -27.51 0.02 6.46
N HIS A 188 -26.89 -0.01 5.26
CA HIS A 188 -26.76 1.12 4.34
C HIS A 188 -26.15 2.37 5.00
N ASP A 189 -25.15 2.15 5.88
CA ASP A 189 -24.49 3.22 6.62
C ASP A 189 -23.04 2.87 6.94
N TRP A 190 -22.23 3.90 7.29
CA TRP A 190 -20.88 3.72 7.80
C TRP A 190 -20.90 3.16 9.22
N THR A 191 -20.18 2.09 9.43
CA THR A 191 -20.11 1.43 10.72
C THR A 191 -18.68 0.97 11.05
N VAL A 192 -18.45 0.67 12.30
CA VAL A 192 -17.26 -0.01 12.80
C VAL A 192 -17.73 -1.05 13.81
N ASP A 193 -17.11 -2.21 13.83
CA ASP A 193 -17.45 -3.29 14.75
C ASP A 193 -16.56 -3.26 16.00
N ASP A 194 -17.10 -3.72 17.13
CA ASP A 194 -16.26 -4.06 18.29
C ASP A 194 -15.40 -5.26 17.90
N ALA A 195 -14.14 -5.01 17.64
CA ALA A 195 -13.24 -5.99 17.05
C ALA A 195 -11.77 -5.74 17.37
N THR A 196 -10.96 -6.75 17.11
CA THR A 196 -9.51 -6.64 17.12
C THR A 196 -9.00 -6.26 15.74
N PHE A 197 -8.14 -5.24 15.68
CA PHE A 197 -7.53 -4.74 14.46
C PHE A 197 -6.01 -4.95 14.48
N ASP A 198 -5.46 -5.14 13.30
CA ASP A 198 -4.03 -5.13 13.06
C ASP A 198 -3.63 -3.88 12.29
N ALA A 199 -2.65 -3.14 12.81
CA ALA A 199 -1.98 -2.05 12.12
C ALA A 199 -0.64 -2.54 11.57
N TYR A 200 -0.43 -2.40 10.28
CA TYR A 200 0.78 -2.81 9.58
C TYR A 200 1.53 -1.56 9.13
N VAL A 201 2.78 -1.42 9.59
CA VAL A 201 3.71 -0.42 9.06
C VAL A 201 4.50 -1.08 7.93
N CYS A 202 4.43 -0.48 6.74
CA CYS A 202 4.92 -1.11 5.51
C CYS A 202 5.74 -0.15 4.65
N ALA A 203 6.63 -0.72 3.80
CA ALA A 203 7.29 -0.01 2.70
C ALA A 203 6.56 -0.24 1.35
N SER A 204 5.70 -1.27 1.28
CA SER A 204 4.75 -1.56 0.21
C SER A 204 3.63 -2.45 0.76
N SER A 205 2.60 -2.78 -0.02
CA SER A 205 1.54 -3.68 0.45
C SER A 205 2.05 -5.06 0.87
N GLU A 206 3.16 -5.54 0.33
CA GLU A 206 3.78 -6.82 0.70
C GLU A 206 4.99 -6.70 1.63
N ASP A 207 5.64 -5.54 1.67
CA ASP A 207 6.82 -5.32 2.51
C ASP A 207 6.43 -4.81 3.90
N VAL A 208 5.99 -5.73 4.76
CA VAL A 208 5.57 -5.46 6.14
C VAL A 208 6.80 -5.33 7.04
N ARG A 209 7.05 -4.13 7.57
CA ARG A 209 8.15 -3.79 8.48
C ARG A 209 7.80 -3.98 9.96
N GLY A 210 6.51 -4.01 10.28
CA GLY A 210 6.03 -4.35 11.61
C GLY A 210 4.52 -4.40 11.69
N ARG A 211 4.03 -5.14 12.69
CA ARG A 211 2.61 -5.34 12.96
C ARG A 211 2.33 -5.06 14.42
N LEU A 212 1.26 -4.32 14.68
CA LEU A 212 0.74 -4.00 16.00
C LEU A 212 -0.73 -4.42 16.05
N THR A 213 -1.20 -4.79 17.23
CA THR A 213 -2.58 -5.23 17.42
C THR A 213 -3.23 -4.36 18.48
N PHE A 214 -4.47 -3.99 18.26
CA PHE A 214 -5.29 -3.23 19.21
C PHE A 214 -6.77 -3.59 19.09
N ASP A 215 -7.53 -3.36 20.14
CA ASP A 215 -8.97 -3.58 20.17
C ASP A 215 -9.72 -2.27 20.00
N TYR A 216 -10.83 -2.30 19.29
CA TYR A 216 -11.80 -1.20 19.25
C TYR A 216 -13.08 -1.60 19.97
N GLN A 217 -13.64 -0.67 20.74
CA GLN A 217 -14.91 -0.78 21.44
C GLN A 217 -15.73 0.51 21.18
N LYS A 218 -17.00 0.35 20.80
CA LYS A 218 -17.95 1.46 20.62
C LYS A 218 -18.13 2.30 21.85
#